data_d940fa4d94581d579bade87abf8d62ed
#
_entry.id   d940fa4d94581d579bade87abf8d62ed
#
_cell.length_a   1.000
_cell.length_b   1.000
_cell.length_c   1.000
_cell.angle_alpha   90.00
_cell.angle_beta   90.00
_cell.angle_gamma   90.00
#
_symmetry.space_group_name_H-M   'P 1'
#
loop_
_entity.id
_entity.type
_entity.pdbx_description
1 polymer ?
#
loop_
_entity_poly.entity_id
_entity_poly.type
_entity_poly.pdbx_seq_one_letter_code
_entity_poly.pdbx_strand_id
1 'polypeptide(L)'
;MTSESSAQEAASAAEARTRPARPTRADYVSWRTATTRWRDDDAYGHLNNATYYELFDTAVNAYLYDATGLDVRALPQIGVVAETGCRYFREIGFPEPIEMGLVVDKVGTSSIVYRIGLFQGPSDEAAAEGRFVHVYVDNTRGAGSRPVVPIPDVVRQAVVRLTHPDG
;
A
#
# COMPACT_ATOMS: atom_id res chain seq x y z
N MET A 1 22.87 1.27 -43.42
CA MET A 1 22.09 2.08 -42.44
C MET A 1 20.89 1.33 -41.88
N THR A 2 20.87 0.00 -41.84
CA THR A 2 19.72 -0.83 -41.41
C THR A 2 19.98 -1.69 -40.15
N SER A 3 21.23 -1.75 -39.66
CA SER A 3 21.57 -2.60 -38.51
C SER A 3 21.41 -1.93 -37.14
N GLU A 4 21.52 -0.61 -37.06
CA GLU A 4 21.37 0.14 -35.82
C GLU A 4 19.90 0.28 -35.39
N SER A 5 18.97 0.41 -36.34
CA SER A 5 17.52 0.49 -36.06
C SER A 5 16.98 -0.81 -35.45
N SER A 6 17.41 -1.97 -35.95
CA SER A 6 16.96 -3.26 -35.43
C SER A 6 17.55 -3.60 -34.06
N ALA A 7 18.76 -3.12 -33.74
CA ALA A 7 19.35 -3.28 -32.41
C ALA A 7 18.66 -2.40 -31.37
N GLN A 8 18.25 -1.22 -31.75
CA GLN A 8 17.55 -0.27 -30.91
C GLN A 8 16.10 -0.71 -30.62
N GLU A 9 15.42 -1.28 -31.62
CA GLU A 9 14.09 -1.90 -31.43
C GLU A 9 14.16 -3.16 -30.56
N ALA A 10 15.21 -4.00 -30.73
CA ALA A 10 15.41 -5.18 -29.89
C ALA A 10 15.75 -4.83 -28.45
N ALA A 11 16.54 -3.76 -28.20
CA ALA A 11 16.83 -3.25 -26.85
C ALA A 11 15.59 -2.68 -26.19
N SER A 12 14.78 -1.89 -26.90
CA SER A 12 13.50 -1.35 -26.42
C SER A 12 12.50 -2.45 -26.09
N ALA A 13 12.42 -3.50 -26.93
CA ALA A 13 11.55 -4.66 -26.69
C ALA A 13 12.05 -5.53 -25.52
N ALA A 14 13.35 -5.60 -25.28
CA ALA A 14 13.94 -6.31 -24.14
C ALA A 14 13.70 -5.55 -22.83
N GLU A 15 13.81 -4.22 -22.81
CA GLU A 15 13.47 -3.38 -21.66
C GLU A 15 11.97 -3.42 -21.32
N ALA A 16 11.09 -3.47 -22.33
CA ALA A 16 9.64 -3.64 -22.14
C ALA A 16 9.30 -5.01 -21.51
N ARG A 17 10.10 -6.05 -21.75
CA ARG A 17 9.90 -7.41 -21.22
C ARG A 17 10.40 -7.59 -19.79
N THR A 18 11.19 -6.68 -19.24
CA THR A 18 11.72 -6.71 -17.85
C THR A 18 10.97 -5.81 -16.88
N ARG A 19 10.07 -4.97 -17.36
CA ARG A 19 9.29 -4.10 -16.48
C ARG A 19 8.12 -4.90 -15.89
N PRO A 20 8.04 -5.07 -14.54
CA PRO A 20 6.90 -5.72 -13.92
C PRO A 20 5.61 -5.03 -14.38
N ALA A 21 4.57 -5.83 -14.66
CA ALA A 21 3.26 -5.30 -15.01
C ALA A 21 2.80 -4.34 -13.91
N ARG A 22 2.12 -3.25 -14.31
CA ARG A 22 1.51 -2.33 -13.35
C ARG A 22 0.33 -3.03 -12.70
N PRO A 23 0.17 -2.88 -11.38
CA PRO A 23 -1.01 -3.41 -10.71
C PRO A 23 -2.29 -2.79 -11.26
N THR A 24 -3.34 -3.58 -11.29
CA THR A 24 -4.68 -3.17 -11.72
C THR A 24 -5.65 -3.23 -10.55
N ARG A 25 -6.86 -2.72 -10.75
CA ARG A 25 -7.92 -2.77 -9.73
C ARG A 25 -8.24 -4.18 -9.27
N ALA A 26 -8.12 -5.18 -10.15
CA ALA A 26 -8.38 -6.59 -9.85
C ALA A 26 -7.39 -7.19 -8.84
N ASP A 27 -6.22 -6.57 -8.65
CA ASP A 27 -5.20 -7.04 -7.71
C ASP A 27 -5.50 -6.68 -6.24
N TYR A 28 -6.62 -5.98 -5.96
CA TYR A 28 -6.96 -5.48 -4.61
C TYR A 28 -8.35 -5.95 -4.18
N VAL A 29 -8.49 -6.18 -2.88
CA VAL A 29 -9.70 -6.80 -2.29
C VAL A 29 -10.61 -5.80 -1.60
N SER A 30 -10.04 -4.79 -0.93
CA SER A 30 -10.80 -3.78 -0.20
C SER A 30 -10.50 -2.38 -0.73
N TRP A 31 -11.51 -1.50 -0.66
CA TRP A 31 -11.43 -0.17 -1.28
C TRP A 31 -11.86 0.92 -0.32
N ARG A 32 -11.15 2.06 -0.40
CA ARG A 32 -11.49 3.29 0.32
C ARG A 32 -11.15 4.49 -0.55
N THR A 33 -11.99 5.52 -0.52
CA THR A 33 -11.74 6.79 -1.22
C THR A 33 -11.23 7.82 -0.24
N ALA A 34 -10.17 8.54 -0.62
CA ALA A 34 -9.66 9.72 0.07
C ALA A 34 -9.91 10.97 -0.78
N THR A 35 -10.38 12.04 -0.17
CA THR A 35 -10.43 13.37 -0.81
C THR A 35 -9.05 13.99 -0.78
N THR A 36 -8.69 14.71 -1.84
CA THR A 36 -7.45 15.48 -1.89
C THR A 36 -7.68 16.93 -1.46
N ARG A 37 -6.63 17.56 -0.97
CA ARG A 37 -6.64 18.97 -0.55
C ARG A 37 -5.53 19.70 -1.30
N TRP A 38 -5.70 21.00 -1.52
CA TRP A 38 -4.68 21.84 -2.15
C TRP A 38 -3.27 21.65 -1.53
N ARG A 39 -3.20 21.51 -0.22
CA ARG A 39 -1.93 21.33 0.52
C ARG A 39 -1.31 19.95 0.38
N ASP A 40 -2.02 18.98 -0.21
CA ASP A 40 -1.51 17.63 -0.41
C ASP A 40 -0.56 17.57 -1.61
N ASP A 41 -0.58 18.60 -2.47
CA ASP A 41 0.35 18.74 -3.57
C ASP A 41 1.65 19.45 -3.14
N ASP A 42 2.71 19.16 -3.88
CA ASP A 42 4.01 19.83 -3.74
C ASP A 42 4.08 21.10 -4.61
N ALA A 43 5.25 21.74 -4.62
CA ALA A 43 5.49 22.96 -5.41
C ALA A 43 5.43 22.74 -6.94
N TYR A 44 5.39 21.49 -7.39
CA TYR A 44 5.32 21.11 -8.80
C TYR A 44 3.89 20.77 -9.25
N GLY A 45 2.91 20.82 -8.33
CA GLY A 45 1.51 20.50 -8.62
C GLY A 45 1.19 19.01 -8.68
N HIS A 46 2.00 18.18 -8.04
CA HIS A 46 1.79 16.74 -7.91
C HIS A 46 1.64 16.37 -6.44
N LEU A 47 0.95 15.28 -6.16
CA LEU A 47 0.79 14.77 -4.81
C LEU A 47 2.17 14.65 -4.12
N ASN A 48 2.33 15.32 -2.97
CA ASN A 48 3.57 15.30 -2.21
C ASN A 48 3.93 13.87 -1.82
N ASN A 49 5.23 13.54 -1.93
CA ASN A 49 5.72 12.20 -1.60
C ASN A 49 5.30 11.72 -0.20
N ALA A 50 5.30 12.59 0.81
CA ALA A 50 4.85 12.24 2.15
C ALA A 50 3.38 11.83 2.20
N THR A 51 2.52 12.44 1.37
CA THR A 51 1.08 12.15 1.32
C THR A 51 0.80 10.72 0.85
N TYR A 52 1.64 10.13 -0.03
CA TYR A 52 1.49 8.72 -0.41
C TYR A 52 1.57 7.80 0.82
N TYR A 53 2.54 8.03 1.71
CA TYR A 53 2.73 7.23 2.91
C TYR A 53 1.62 7.46 3.95
N GLU A 54 1.09 8.69 4.07
CA GLU A 54 -0.09 8.98 4.88
C GLU A 54 -1.32 8.23 4.38
N LEU A 55 -1.50 8.12 3.06
CA LEU A 55 -2.59 7.36 2.45
C LEU A 55 -2.43 5.86 2.69
N PHE A 56 -1.21 5.31 2.61
CA PHE A 56 -0.97 3.89 2.92
C PHE A 56 -1.31 3.57 4.37
N ASP A 57 -0.82 4.39 5.30
CA ASP A 57 -1.11 4.25 6.74
C ASP A 57 -2.61 4.35 7.01
N THR A 58 -3.27 5.31 6.39
CA THR A 58 -4.72 5.50 6.48
C THR A 58 -5.49 4.30 5.94
N ALA A 59 -5.13 3.77 4.77
CA ALA A 59 -5.82 2.64 4.16
C ALA A 59 -5.79 1.41 5.07
N VAL A 60 -4.62 1.09 5.62
CA VAL A 60 -4.43 -0.07 6.51
C VAL A 60 -5.18 0.11 7.82
N ASN A 61 -4.97 1.24 8.52
CA ASN A 61 -5.52 1.42 9.86
C ASN A 61 -7.03 1.66 9.84
N ALA A 62 -7.56 2.35 8.83
CA ALA A 62 -9.00 2.50 8.66
C ALA A 62 -9.69 1.15 8.36
N TYR A 63 -9.07 0.29 7.53
CA TYR A 63 -9.58 -1.07 7.33
C TYR A 63 -9.62 -1.86 8.64
N LEU A 64 -8.53 -1.86 9.40
CA LEU A 64 -8.46 -2.58 10.68
C LEU A 64 -9.52 -2.08 11.66
N TYR A 65 -9.73 -0.76 11.74
CA TYR A 65 -10.78 -0.17 12.58
C TYR A 65 -12.17 -0.67 12.15
N ASP A 66 -12.49 -0.59 10.87
CA ASP A 66 -13.81 -0.99 10.35
C ASP A 66 -14.04 -2.51 10.50
N ALA A 67 -13.02 -3.33 10.21
CA ALA A 67 -13.14 -4.79 10.23
C ALA A 67 -13.18 -5.38 11.65
N THR A 68 -12.56 -4.72 12.62
CA THR A 68 -12.51 -5.20 14.01
C THR A 68 -13.53 -4.52 14.91
N GLY A 69 -14.00 -3.32 14.56
CA GLY A 69 -14.81 -2.47 15.41
C GLY A 69 -14.06 -1.92 16.65
N LEU A 70 -12.72 -2.03 16.66
CA LEU A 70 -11.89 -1.65 17.81
C LEU A 70 -10.89 -0.55 17.44
N ASP A 71 -10.55 0.29 18.42
CA ASP A 71 -9.35 1.12 18.30
C ASP A 71 -8.11 0.24 18.46
N VAL A 72 -7.51 -0.14 17.33
CA VAL A 72 -6.34 -1.00 17.30
C VAL A 72 -5.13 -0.44 18.06
N ARG A 73 -5.12 0.89 18.32
CA ARG A 73 -4.08 1.57 19.12
C ARG A 73 -4.19 1.28 20.60
N ALA A 74 -5.39 0.90 21.07
CA ALA A 74 -5.66 0.56 22.46
C ALA A 74 -5.45 -0.93 22.78
N LEU A 75 -5.10 -1.74 21.79
CA LEU A 75 -4.84 -3.17 22.01
C LEU A 75 -3.55 -3.39 22.81
N PRO A 76 -3.46 -4.49 23.59
CA PRO A 76 -2.22 -4.87 24.27
C PRO A 76 -1.08 -5.17 23.29
N GLN A 77 -1.39 -5.60 22.08
CA GLN A 77 -0.44 -5.80 20.98
C GLN A 77 -0.80 -4.85 19.84
N ILE A 78 0.14 -4.03 19.41
CA ILE A 78 -0.05 -3.07 18.32
C ILE A 78 0.86 -3.36 17.15
N GLY A 79 0.37 -3.09 15.95
CA GLY A 79 1.18 -3.10 14.74
C GLY A 79 1.99 -1.81 14.62
N VAL A 80 3.31 -1.93 14.55
CA VAL A 80 4.20 -0.81 14.24
C VAL A 80 4.75 -0.97 12.83
N VAL A 81 4.95 0.14 12.12
CA VAL A 81 5.52 0.12 10.78
C VAL A 81 6.99 -0.24 10.86
N ALA A 82 7.36 -1.38 10.30
CA ALA A 82 8.74 -1.86 10.23
C ALA A 82 9.39 -1.57 8.87
N GLU A 83 8.59 -1.53 7.81
CA GLU A 83 9.05 -1.24 6.45
C GLU A 83 7.92 -0.59 5.68
N THR A 84 8.25 0.41 4.88
CA THR A 84 7.33 0.97 3.89
C THR A 84 8.12 1.43 2.67
N GLY A 85 7.50 1.31 1.49
CA GLY A 85 8.09 1.74 0.23
C GLY A 85 7.00 2.03 -0.79
N CYS A 86 7.33 2.82 -1.81
CA CYS A 86 6.40 3.21 -2.85
C CYS A 86 7.05 3.07 -4.24
N ARG A 87 6.29 2.52 -5.18
CA ARG A 87 6.60 2.56 -6.61
C ARG A 87 5.63 3.52 -7.28
N TYR A 88 6.13 4.44 -8.07
CA TYR A 88 5.36 5.47 -8.76
C TYR A 88 5.26 5.11 -10.23
N PHE A 89 4.05 5.17 -10.81
CA PHE A 89 3.80 4.82 -12.21
C PHE A 89 3.28 5.99 -13.03
N ARG A 90 2.51 6.89 -12.40
CA ARG A 90 2.08 8.17 -12.97
C ARG A 90 1.77 9.18 -11.86
N GLU A 91 1.75 10.44 -12.24
CA GLU A 91 1.42 11.55 -11.36
C GLU A 91 -0.07 11.57 -11.03
N ILE A 92 -0.39 11.94 -9.80
CA ILE A 92 -1.73 12.19 -9.27
C ILE A 92 -1.67 13.42 -8.36
N GLY A 93 -2.83 14.03 -8.06
CA GLY A 93 -2.89 15.22 -7.21
C GLY A 93 -4.30 15.78 -7.08
N PHE A 94 -4.39 16.96 -6.46
CA PHE A 94 -5.63 17.72 -6.30
C PHE A 94 -6.15 18.18 -7.68
N PRO A 95 -7.49 18.29 -7.90
CA PRO A 95 -8.58 18.15 -6.92
C PRO A 95 -9.28 16.78 -6.92
N GLU A 96 -8.89 15.86 -7.78
CA GLU A 96 -9.61 14.59 -7.93
C GLU A 96 -9.38 13.67 -6.71
N PRO A 97 -10.41 12.91 -6.27
CA PRO A 97 -10.25 11.94 -5.19
C PRO A 97 -9.32 10.80 -5.60
N ILE A 98 -8.69 10.19 -4.60
CA ILE A 98 -7.84 9.02 -4.76
C ILE A 98 -8.55 7.81 -4.18
N GLU A 99 -8.64 6.74 -4.97
CA GLU A 99 -9.12 5.45 -4.51
C GLU A 99 -7.93 4.60 -4.07
N MET A 100 -8.03 4.04 -2.87
CA MET A 100 -7.01 3.21 -2.26
C MET A 100 -7.49 1.76 -2.26
N GLY A 101 -6.84 0.91 -3.06
CA GLY A 101 -7.04 -0.54 -3.06
C GLY A 101 -6.10 -1.19 -2.05
N LEU A 102 -6.60 -2.11 -1.24
CA LEU A 102 -5.83 -2.80 -0.19
C LEU A 102 -5.92 -4.32 -0.37
N VAL A 103 -4.77 -4.98 -0.25
CA VAL A 103 -4.65 -6.44 -0.23
C VAL A 103 -3.53 -6.85 0.74
N VAL A 104 -3.62 -8.07 1.26
CA VAL A 104 -2.56 -8.67 2.10
C VAL A 104 -1.81 -9.72 1.29
N ASP A 105 -0.52 -9.52 1.14
CA ASP A 105 0.37 -10.47 0.46
C ASP A 105 0.84 -11.60 1.39
N LYS A 106 0.99 -11.31 2.70
CA LYS A 106 1.47 -12.30 3.66
C LYS A 106 1.01 -12.00 5.08
N VAL A 107 0.55 -13.03 5.76
CA VAL A 107 0.29 -13.04 7.21
C VAL A 107 1.27 -14.00 7.87
N GLY A 108 2.24 -13.46 8.63
CA GLY A 108 3.21 -14.23 9.39
C GLY A 108 2.72 -14.51 10.83
N THR A 109 3.64 -14.92 11.71
CA THR A 109 3.35 -15.09 13.14
C THR A 109 3.16 -13.75 13.84
N SER A 110 4.05 -12.79 13.58
CA SER A 110 4.11 -11.47 14.22
C SER A 110 4.13 -10.31 13.22
N SER A 111 4.00 -10.56 11.92
CA SER A 111 4.05 -9.53 10.90
C SER A 111 3.01 -9.74 9.82
N ILE A 112 2.56 -8.63 9.22
CA ILE A 112 1.63 -8.59 8.09
C ILE A 112 2.25 -7.72 7.02
N VAL A 113 2.25 -8.22 5.78
CA VAL A 113 2.68 -7.48 4.60
C VAL A 113 1.44 -7.08 3.82
N TYR A 114 1.22 -5.77 3.71
CA TYR A 114 0.15 -5.18 2.93
C TYR A 114 0.70 -4.62 1.62
N ARG A 115 -0.15 -4.60 0.61
CA ARG A 115 0.06 -3.88 -0.63
C ARG A 115 -1.11 -2.93 -0.86
N ILE A 116 -0.81 -1.67 -1.17
CA ILE A 116 -1.77 -0.60 -1.34
C ILE A 116 -1.61 0.01 -2.73
N GLY A 117 -2.65 -0.07 -3.56
CA GLY A 117 -2.70 0.63 -4.85
C GLY A 117 -3.38 1.97 -4.73
N LEU A 118 -2.80 3.02 -5.30
CA LEU A 118 -3.45 4.32 -5.43
C LEU A 118 -3.91 4.52 -6.86
N PHE A 119 -5.20 4.86 -7.02
CA PHE A 119 -5.86 5.07 -8.29
C PHE A 119 -6.52 6.45 -8.31
N GLN A 120 -6.45 7.13 -9.45
CA GLN A 120 -7.13 8.40 -9.66
C GLN A 120 -7.62 8.48 -11.10
N GLY A 121 -8.86 8.92 -11.29
CA GLY A 121 -9.50 8.96 -12.61
C GLY A 121 -9.91 7.56 -13.12
N PRO A 122 -10.21 7.44 -14.43
CA PRO A 122 -10.83 6.25 -15.00
C PRO A 122 -9.87 5.09 -15.29
N SER A 123 -8.55 5.24 -15.01
CA SER A 123 -7.55 4.20 -15.30
C SER A 123 -7.76 2.96 -14.43
N ASP A 124 -7.69 1.79 -15.04
CA ASP A 124 -7.64 0.52 -14.33
C ASP A 124 -6.27 0.23 -13.73
N GLU A 125 -5.19 0.84 -14.25
CA GLU A 125 -3.85 0.70 -13.73
C GLU A 125 -3.59 1.65 -12.54
N ALA A 126 -2.89 1.17 -11.52
CA ALA A 126 -2.48 1.96 -10.39
C ALA A 126 -1.57 3.13 -10.80
N ALA A 127 -1.74 4.27 -10.14
CA ALA A 127 -0.84 5.41 -10.25
C ALA A 127 0.42 5.22 -9.39
N ALA A 128 0.25 4.55 -8.25
CA ALA A 128 1.35 4.16 -7.37
C ALA A 128 0.98 2.89 -6.61
N GLU A 129 1.99 2.17 -6.13
CA GLU A 129 1.80 1.00 -5.28
C GLU A 129 2.73 1.07 -4.08
N GLY A 130 2.13 0.98 -2.89
CA GLY A 130 2.82 0.91 -1.61
C GLY A 130 3.00 -0.52 -1.13
N ARG A 131 4.19 -0.82 -0.60
CA ARG A 131 4.45 -1.95 0.28
C ARG A 131 4.48 -1.45 1.72
N PHE A 132 3.78 -2.13 2.62
CA PHE A 132 3.62 -1.69 3.99
C PHE A 132 3.66 -2.90 4.93
N VAL A 133 4.59 -2.89 5.89
CA VAL A 133 4.80 -4.02 6.79
C VAL A 133 4.54 -3.59 8.22
N HIS A 134 3.55 -4.20 8.86
CA HIS A 134 3.36 -4.14 10.30
C HIS A 134 4.10 -5.29 10.99
N VAL A 135 4.81 -4.97 12.07
CA VAL A 135 5.30 -5.95 13.06
C VAL A 135 4.56 -5.70 14.37
N TYR A 136 4.02 -6.75 14.97
CA TYR A 136 3.26 -6.65 16.20
C TYR A 136 4.18 -6.71 17.42
N VAL A 137 3.96 -5.76 18.33
CA VAL A 137 4.76 -5.58 19.53
C VAL A 137 3.87 -5.44 20.77
N ASP A 138 4.41 -5.81 21.92
CA ASP A 138 3.76 -5.62 23.23
C ASP A 138 3.69 -4.13 23.58
N ASN A 139 2.48 -3.61 23.75
CA ASN A 139 2.21 -2.23 24.11
C ASN A 139 1.98 -2.01 25.62
N THR A 140 2.03 -3.07 26.42
CA THR A 140 1.76 -3.00 27.88
C THR A 140 2.96 -2.52 28.68
N ARG A 141 4.18 -2.54 28.11
CA ARG A 141 5.46 -2.27 28.80
C ARG A 141 6.02 -0.87 28.64
N GLY A 142 5.26 0.08 28.06
CA GLY A 142 5.74 1.44 27.83
C GLY A 142 6.77 1.56 26.69
N ALA A 143 7.19 2.81 26.38
CA ALA A 143 7.93 3.15 25.14
C ALA A 143 9.38 2.60 25.05
N GLY A 144 9.97 2.08 26.11
CA GLY A 144 11.39 1.66 26.15
C GLY A 144 11.66 0.18 25.85
N SER A 145 10.63 -0.68 25.87
CA SER A 145 10.79 -2.12 25.66
C SER A 145 9.53 -2.73 25.08
N ARG A 146 9.48 -2.83 23.76
CA ARG A 146 8.36 -3.42 23.03
C ARG A 146 8.82 -4.69 22.31
N PRO A 147 8.85 -5.85 23.00
CA PRO A 147 9.21 -7.11 22.36
C PRO A 147 8.20 -7.47 21.28
N VAL A 148 8.69 -8.14 20.23
CA VAL A 148 7.85 -8.68 19.16
C VAL A 148 6.98 -9.79 19.73
N VAL A 149 5.70 -9.77 19.38
CA VAL A 149 4.68 -10.71 19.85
C VAL A 149 3.82 -11.20 18.68
N PRO A 150 3.08 -12.30 18.84
CA PRO A 150 2.14 -12.74 17.81
C PRO A 150 1.06 -11.70 17.50
N ILE A 151 0.58 -11.73 16.28
CA ILE A 151 -0.56 -10.91 15.82
C ILE A 151 -1.79 -11.25 16.66
N PRO A 152 -2.53 -10.27 17.23
CA PRO A 152 -3.79 -10.53 17.93
C PRO A 152 -4.79 -11.28 17.05
N ASP A 153 -5.54 -12.22 17.61
CA ASP A 153 -6.49 -13.05 16.86
C ASP A 153 -7.54 -12.21 16.13
N VAL A 154 -8.04 -11.15 16.76
CA VAL A 154 -9.02 -10.24 16.15
C VAL A 154 -8.47 -9.57 14.89
N VAL A 155 -7.20 -9.18 14.90
CA VAL A 155 -6.53 -8.61 13.74
C VAL A 155 -6.27 -9.68 12.68
N ARG A 156 -5.78 -10.85 13.10
CA ARG A 156 -5.53 -11.98 12.19
C ARG A 156 -6.80 -12.37 11.42
N GLN A 157 -7.94 -12.48 12.10
CA GLN A 157 -9.24 -12.78 11.47
C GLN A 157 -9.69 -11.68 10.50
N ALA A 158 -9.40 -10.41 10.81
CA ALA A 158 -9.71 -9.30 9.92
C ALA A 158 -8.88 -9.35 8.64
N VAL A 159 -7.55 -9.53 8.76
CA VAL A 159 -6.63 -9.43 7.61
C VAL A 159 -6.65 -10.65 6.68
N VAL A 160 -7.05 -11.82 7.17
CA VAL A 160 -7.26 -12.99 6.30
C VAL A 160 -8.31 -12.73 5.22
N ARG A 161 -9.28 -11.86 5.47
CA ARG A 161 -10.28 -11.46 4.47
C ARG A 161 -9.71 -10.57 3.36
N LEU A 162 -8.51 -10.06 3.54
CA LEU A 162 -7.78 -9.25 2.55
C LEU A 162 -6.84 -10.07 1.69
N THR A 163 -6.67 -11.36 1.95
CA THR A 163 -5.87 -12.21 1.06
C THR A 163 -6.63 -12.45 -0.23
N HIS A 164 -5.92 -12.45 -1.36
CA HIS A 164 -6.54 -12.73 -2.64
C HIS A 164 -7.07 -14.17 -2.65
N PRO A 165 -8.28 -14.42 -3.20
CA PRO A 165 -8.86 -15.78 -3.21
C PRO A 165 -8.03 -16.81 -3.99
N ASP A 166 -7.12 -16.36 -4.84
CA ASP A 166 -6.25 -17.18 -5.68
C ASP A 166 -4.80 -17.32 -5.12
N GLY A 167 -4.57 -16.96 -3.85
CA GLY A 167 -3.27 -16.99 -3.17
C GLY A 167 -3.06 -18.18 -2.25
#